data_81fc50110ef3f10f6d5ccca1c32bc4fa
#
_entry.id   81fc50110ef3f10f6d5ccca1c32bc4fa
#
_cell.length_a   1.000
_cell.length_b   1.000
_cell.length_c   1.000
_cell.angle_alpha   90.00
_cell.angle_beta   90.00
_cell.angle_gamma   90.00
#
_symmetry.space_group_name_H-M   'P 1'
#
loop_
_entity.id
_entity.type
_entity.pdbx_description
1 polymer ?
#
loop_
_entity_poly.entity_id
_entity_poly.type
_entity_poly.pdbx_seq_one_letter_code
_entity_poly.pdbx_strand_id
1 'polypeptide(L)'
;MAAVLAEGDTEIHNAAAEPEIQQLCFLLNEMGAKISGIGSNILKIQGVKNLGGVDNIEVIPDRIEAGTFLIAVAATGGKVRLKNIEPTHMESVINLLKKSNIDIEVEKNSILVSSSGSDIKACNMETNEYPGFPTDLQAQWMLLMSLSMGDSTIKENIYFDRFTHILELNRLGCNIHLDENHAVISGDRNLVGANVMSTDIRASAALIIAALCAEGSTNISRVYHIDRGYDRIEEKLLKVGAEIIRKK
;
A
#
# COMPACT_ATOMS: atom_id res chain seq x y z
N MET A 1 6.65 21.57 5.79
CA MET A 1 5.67 22.69 5.84
C MET A 1 6.06 23.72 6.92
N ALA A 2 6.03 23.42 8.23
CA ALA A 2 6.32 24.43 9.27
C ALA A 2 7.64 25.18 9.08
N ALA A 3 8.73 24.47 8.79
CA ALA A 3 10.06 25.05 8.60
C ALA A 3 10.14 26.08 7.45
N VAL A 4 9.25 26.03 6.46
CA VAL A 4 9.26 26.96 5.33
C VAL A 4 8.99 28.40 5.74
N LEU A 5 8.20 28.60 6.79
CA LEU A 5 7.86 29.92 7.34
C LEU A 5 8.61 30.25 8.65
N ALA A 6 9.53 29.40 9.08
CA ALA A 6 10.37 29.67 10.24
C ALA A 6 11.49 30.65 9.87
N GLU A 7 11.94 31.46 10.82
CA GLU A 7 13.11 32.32 10.59
C GLU A 7 14.40 31.50 10.58
N GLY A 8 15.29 31.78 9.60
CA GLY A 8 16.59 31.12 9.48
C GLY A 8 16.54 29.86 8.61
N ASP A 9 17.58 29.04 8.78
CA ASP A 9 17.78 27.81 8.01
C ASP A 9 17.47 26.58 8.87
N THR A 10 16.81 25.58 8.25
CA THR A 10 16.49 24.30 8.87
C THR A 10 17.10 23.16 8.06
N GLU A 11 17.81 22.25 8.70
CA GLU A 11 18.22 20.99 8.09
C GLU A 11 17.46 19.82 8.73
N ILE A 12 16.89 18.96 7.89
CA ILE A 12 16.24 17.70 8.31
C ILE A 12 17.12 16.57 7.84
N HIS A 13 17.75 15.87 8.78
CA HIS A 13 18.53 14.67 8.53
C HIS A 13 17.64 13.43 8.62
N ASN A 14 17.98 12.39 7.86
CA ASN A 14 17.16 11.20 7.67
C ASN A 14 15.74 11.57 7.18
N ALA A 15 15.71 12.47 6.21
CA ALA A 15 14.46 12.95 5.63
C ALA A 15 13.80 11.85 4.79
N ALA A 16 12.47 11.76 4.90
CA ALA A 16 11.66 10.89 4.06
C ALA A 16 11.82 11.27 2.58
N ALA A 17 12.06 10.27 1.73
CA ALA A 17 12.28 10.43 0.29
C ALA A 17 11.13 9.89 -0.57
N GLU A 18 9.98 9.58 0.04
CA GLU A 18 8.78 9.11 -0.64
C GLU A 18 8.32 10.12 -1.71
N PRO A 19 7.78 9.65 -2.85
CA PRO A 19 7.31 10.50 -3.93
C PRO A 19 6.34 11.60 -3.50
N GLU A 20 5.44 11.31 -2.57
CA GLU A 20 4.48 12.27 -2.00
C GLU A 20 5.16 13.38 -1.18
N ILE A 21 6.28 13.08 -0.52
CA ILE A 21 7.09 14.08 0.21
C ILE A 21 7.84 14.96 -0.77
N GLN A 22 8.41 14.35 -1.83
CA GLN A 22 9.07 15.10 -2.89
C GLN A 22 8.09 16.05 -3.58
N GLN A 23 6.87 15.57 -3.92
CA GLN A 23 5.84 16.40 -4.52
C GLN A 23 5.46 17.59 -3.63
N LEU A 24 5.30 17.37 -2.32
CA LEU A 24 5.04 18.45 -1.37
C LEU A 24 6.16 19.50 -1.40
N CYS A 25 7.42 19.07 -1.44
CA CYS A 25 8.56 19.97 -1.50
C CYS A 25 8.59 20.77 -2.83
N PHE A 26 8.30 20.12 -3.95
CA PHE A 26 8.19 20.80 -5.25
C PHE A 26 7.06 21.82 -5.26
N LEU A 27 5.86 21.46 -4.77
CA LEU A 27 4.74 22.39 -4.65
C LEU A 27 5.12 23.61 -3.80
N LEU A 28 5.75 23.38 -2.64
CA LEU A 28 6.18 24.48 -1.77
C LEU A 28 7.21 25.39 -2.47
N ASN A 29 8.14 24.82 -3.25
CA ASN A 29 9.09 25.62 -4.03
C ASN A 29 8.39 26.45 -5.13
N GLU A 30 7.38 25.91 -5.81
CA GLU A 30 6.56 26.68 -6.76
C GLU A 30 5.80 27.81 -6.05
N MET A 31 5.41 27.62 -4.80
CA MET A 31 4.80 28.66 -3.96
C MET A 31 5.80 29.70 -3.46
N GLY A 32 7.10 29.55 -3.75
CA GLY A 32 8.16 30.50 -3.36
C GLY A 32 8.98 30.05 -2.15
N ALA A 33 8.85 28.80 -1.67
CA ALA A 33 9.75 28.25 -0.67
C ALA A 33 11.14 28.03 -1.25
N LYS A 34 12.10 27.76 -0.37
CA LYS A 34 13.50 27.48 -0.73
C LYS A 34 13.92 26.17 -0.08
N ILE A 35 13.56 25.07 -0.73
CA ILE A 35 13.84 23.70 -0.30
C ILE A 35 14.82 23.08 -1.29
N SER A 36 15.91 22.51 -0.81
CA SER A 36 16.90 21.77 -1.59
C SER A 36 17.17 20.40 -0.95
N GLY A 37 17.83 19.48 -1.70
CA GLY A 37 18.05 18.10 -1.26
C GLY A 37 16.81 17.22 -1.36
N ILE A 38 15.79 17.61 -2.15
CA ILE A 38 14.56 16.86 -2.35
C ILE A 38 14.88 15.46 -2.91
N GLY A 39 14.32 14.42 -2.29
CA GLY A 39 14.57 13.02 -2.67
C GLY A 39 15.88 12.46 -2.08
N SER A 40 16.62 13.24 -1.30
CA SER A 40 17.78 12.75 -0.55
C SER A 40 17.46 12.62 0.95
N ASN A 41 18.39 12.04 1.70
CA ASN A 41 18.26 11.90 3.16
C ASN A 41 18.49 13.19 3.95
N ILE A 42 18.80 14.33 3.28
CA ILE A 42 18.98 15.62 3.90
C ILE A 42 18.19 16.68 3.14
N LEU A 43 17.18 17.25 3.78
CA LEU A 43 16.47 18.42 3.28
C LEU A 43 17.03 19.68 3.93
N LYS A 44 17.33 20.70 3.11
CA LYS A 44 17.71 22.03 3.56
C LYS A 44 16.60 23.01 3.18
N ILE A 45 16.14 23.76 4.15
CA ILE A 45 15.01 24.66 4.02
C ILE A 45 15.44 26.03 4.54
N GLN A 46 15.44 27.03 3.65
CA GLN A 46 15.59 28.43 4.04
C GLN A 46 14.21 29.03 4.26
N GLY A 47 13.97 29.55 5.44
CA GLY A 47 12.70 30.17 5.77
C GLY A 47 12.40 31.39 4.93
N VAL A 48 11.12 31.57 4.57
CA VAL A 48 10.59 32.69 3.81
C VAL A 48 9.46 33.38 4.57
N LYS A 49 9.25 34.66 4.33
CA LYS A 49 8.19 35.43 5.03
C LYS A 49 6.78 35.03 4.59
N ASN A 50 6.59 34.75 3.29
CA ASN A 50 5.29 34.43 2.71
C ASN A 50 5.46 33.40 1.61
N LEU A 51 4.39 32.63 1.36
CA LEU A 51 4.23 31.76 0.20
C LEU A 51 3.20 32.40 -0.72
N GLY A 52 3.40 32.25 -2.04
CA GLY A 52 2.42 32.62 -3.07
C GLY A 52 1.39 31.52 -3.33
N GLY A 53 0.47 31.78 -4.25
CA GLY A 53 -0.40 30.76 -4.83
C GLY A 53 0.27 30.04 -6.00
N VAL A 54 -0.30 28.90 -6.40
CA VAL A 54 0.05 28.15 -7.62
C VAL A 54 -1.25 27.97 -8.42
N ASP A 55 -1.21 28.29 -9.71
CA ASP A 55 -2.43 28.24 -10.54
C ASP A 55 -2.88 26.81 -10.84
N ASN A 56 -1.96 25.89 -11.08
CA ASN A 56 -2.24 24.50 -11.39
C ASN A 56 -1.18 23.59 -10.76
N ILE A 57 -1.63 22.50 -10.17
CA ILE A 57 -0.79 21.39 -9.76
C ILE A 57 -1.46 20.06 -10.11
N GLU A 58 -0.71 19.16 -10.71
CA GLU A 58 -1.13 17.79 -10.90
C GLU A 58 -0.59 16.94 -9.74
N VAL A 59 -1.51 16.33 -8.98
CA VAL A 59 -1.14 15.43 -7.89
C VAL A 59 -0.70 14.10 -8.48
N ILE A 60 0.45 13.57 -8.00
CA ILE A 60 0.96 12.28 -8.44
C ILE A 60 -0.04 11.15 -8.14
N PRO A 61 -0.05 10.07 -8.93
CA PRO A 61 -0.89 8.90 -8.67
C PRO A 61 -0.58 8.26 -7.32
N ASP A 62 -1.62 7.76 -6.64
CA ASP A 62 -1.48 7.03 -5.38
C ASP A 62 -0.87 5.64 -5.62
N ARG A 63 0.42 5.49 -5.28
CA ARG A 63 1.16 4.23 -5.39
C ARG A 63 0.64 3.15 -4.44
N ILE A 64 0.03 3.53 -3.32
CA ILE A 64 -0.49 2.57 -2.33
C ILE A 64 -1.84 2.02 -2.78
N GLU A 65 -2.72 2.85 -3.33
CA GLU A 65 -3.95 2.36 -3.97
C GLU A 65 -3.59 1.44 -5.15
N ALA A 66 -2.66 1.84 -6.01
CA ALA A 66 -2.22 1.03 -7.14
C ALA A 66 -1.65 -0.33 -6.67
N GLY A 67 -0.77 -0.34 -5.66
CA GLY A 67 -0.21 -1.56 -5.07
C GLY A 67 -1.27 -2.47 -4.46
N THR A 68 -2.30 -1.90 -3.83
CA THR A 68 -3.44 -2.64 -3.29
C THR A 68 -4.20 -3.37 -4.40
N PHE A 69 -4.46 -2.72 -5.54
CA PHE A 69 -5.11 -3.37 -6.69
C PHE A 69 -4.22 -4.43 -7.36
N LEU A 70 -2.90 -4.20 -7.45
CA LEU A 70 -1.97 -5.24 -7.94
C LEU A 70 -2.04 -6.50 -7.07
N ILE A 71 -2.01 -6.34 -5.75
CA ILE A 71 -2.12 -7.44 -4.79
C ILE A 71 -3.51 -8.09 -4.86
N ALA A 72 -4.58 -7.31 -5.01
CA ALA A 72 -5.92 -7.85 -5.16
C ALA A 72 -6.02 -8.80 -6.37
N VAL A 73 -5.52 -8.39 -7.54
CA VAL A 73 -5.50 -9.26 -8.74
C VAL A 73 -4.58 -10.47 -8.53
N ALA A 74 -3.44 -10.29 -7.89
CA ALA A 74 -2.55 -11.40 -7.56
C ALA A 74 -3.25 -12.47 -6.73
N ALA A 75 -4.05 -12.05 -5.73
CA ALA A 75 -4.75 -12.92 -4.79
C ALA A 75 -6.00 -13.58 -5.39
N THR A 76 -6.82 -12.81 -6.13
CA THR A 76 -8.11 -13.30 -6.66
C THR A 76 -8.01 -13.96 -8.03
N GLY A 77 -6.86 -13.80 -8.70
CA GLY A 77 -6.70 -14.18 -10.11
C GLY A 77 -7.33 -13.17 -11.07
N GLY A 78 -7.10 -13.39 -12.36
CA GLY A 78 -7.62 -12.54 -13.43
C GLY A 78 -6.56 -11.68 -14.10
N LYS A 79 -7.02 -10.70 -14.89
CA LYS A 79 -6.14 -9.80 -15.66
C LYS A 79 -6.70 -8.38 -15.65
N VAL A 80 -5.93 -7.43 -15.13
CA VAL A 80 -6.34 -6.02 -14.98
C VAL A 80 -5.21 -5.10 -15.43
N ARG A 81 -5.57 -4.03 -16.16
CA ARG A 81 -4.66 -2.92 -16.48
C ARG A 81 -4.96 -1.73 -15.60
N LEU A 82 -3.99 -1.36 -14.77
CA LEU A 82 -3.98 -0.10 -14.02
C LEU A 82 -3.43 1.01 -14.91
N LYS A 83 -4.15 2.12 -15.03
CA LYS A 83 -3.78 3.28 -15.86
C LYS A 83 -3.58 4.50 -14.97
N ASN A 84 -2.89 5.51 -15.50
CA ASN A 84 -2.59 6.77 -14.81
C ASN A 84 -1.87 6.53 -13.50
N ILE A 85 -0.82 5.72 -13.54
CA ILE A 85 0.07 5.42 -12.42
C ILE A 85 1.51 5.72 -12.81
N GLU A 86 2.37 5.86 -11.80
CA GLU A 86 3.81 6.02 -12.00
C GLU A 86 4.53 4.74 -11.50
N PRO A 87 4.88 3.81 -12.40
CA PRO A 87 5.46 2.52 -12.00
C PRO A 87 6.78 2.64 -11.24
N THR A 88 7.57 3.70 -11.50
CA THR A 88 8.86 3.94 -10.82
C THR A 88 8.69 4.21 -9.33
N HIS A 89 7.50 4.65 -8.90
CA HIS A 89 7.19 4.87 -7.49
C HIS A 89 6.95 3.58 -6.70
N MET A 90 6.87 2.42 -7.37
CA MET A 90 6.51 1.14 -6.73
C MET A 90 7.35 -0.05 -7.22
N GLU A 91 8.58 0.20 -7.63
CA GLU A 91 9.48 -0.84 -8.15
C GLU A 91 9.70 -1.99 -7.18
N SER A 92 9.85 -1.72 -5.89
CA SER A 92 10.00 -2.76 -4.85
C SER A 92 8.81 -3.72 -4.81
N VAL A 93 7.59 -3.18 -4.92
CA VAL A 93 6.33 -3.96 -4.93
C VAL A 93 6.23 -4.79 -6.21
N ILE A 94 6.49 -4.17 -7.37
CA ILE A 94 6.48 -4.84 -8.69
C ILE A 94 7.48 -6.00 -8.71
N ASN A 95 8.70 -5.76 -8.22
CA ASN A 95 9.76 -6.77 -8.20
C ASN A 95 9.41 -7.94 -7.27
N LEU A 96 8.79 -7.66 -6.12
CA LEU A 96 8.40 -8.71 -5.19
C LEU A 96 7.21 -9.53 -5.72
N LEU A 97 6.22 -8.90 -6.35
CA LEU A 97 5.12 -9.60 -7.03
C LEU A 97 5.64 -10.52 -8.17
N LYS A 98 6.60 -10.06 -8.98
CA LYS A 98 7.24 -10.90 -10.00
C LYS A 98 7.97 -12.10 -9.38
N LYS A 99 8.66 -11.92 -8.26
CA LYS A 99 9.30 -13.02 -7.52
C LYS A 99 8.27 -14.03 -6.99
N SER A 100 7.06 -13.58 -6.67
CA SER A 100 5.95 -14.44 -6.23
C SER A 100 5.17 -15.07 -7.39
N ASN A 101 5.74 -15.11 -8.60
CA ASN A 101 5.16 -15.72 -9.80
C ASN A 101 3.93 -14.98 -10.34
N ILE A 102 3.83 -13.67 -10.12
CA ILE A 102 2.78 -12.83 -10.70
C ILE A 102 3.31 -12.21 -11.99
N ASP A 103 2.53 -12.35 -13.05
CA ASP A 103 2.87 -11.78 -14.35
C ASP A 103 2.56 -10.28 -14.39
N ILE A 104 3.59 -9.46 -14.62
CA ILE A 104 3.50 -8.01 -14.61
C ILE A 104 4.24 -7.43 -15.81
N GLU A 105 3.48 -6.76 -16.67
CA GLU A 105 3.99 -5.95 -17.77
C GLU A 105 3.92 -4.46 -17.40
N VAL A 106 5.06 -3.79 -17.42
CA VAL A 106 5.18 -2.37 -17.06
C VAL A 106 5.27 -1.54 -18.33
N GLU A 107 4.42 -0.53 -18.44
CA GLU A 107 4.43 0.49 -19.49
C GLU A 107 4.73 1.87 -18.87
N LYS A 108 4.86 2.92 -19.66
CA LYS A 108 5.27 4.24 -19.18
C LYS A 108 4.43 4.76 -18.00
N ASN A 109 3.12 4.61 -18.07
CA ASN A 109 2.17 5.10 -17.05
C ASN A 109 1.02 4.12 -16.81
N SER A 110 1.28 2.84 -17.04
CA SER A 110 0.34 1.77 -16.76
C SER A 110 1.05 0.47 -16.39
N ILE A 111 0.36 -0.40 -15.67
CA ILE A 111 0.79 -1.76 -15.36
C ILE A 111 -0.34 -2.71 -15.73
N LEU A 112 0.00 -3.75 -16.50
CA LEU A 112 -0.87 -4.89 -16.69
C LEU A 112 -0.43 -6.00 -15.74
N VAL A 113 -1.33 -6.42 -14.87
CA VAL A 113 -1.12 -7.53 -13.93
C VAL A 113 -2.00 -8.71 -14.34
N SER A 114 -1.44 -9.92 -14.27
CA SER A 114 -2.15 -11.17 -14.57
C SER A 114 -1.74 -12.25 -13.58
N SER A 115 -2.71 -12.98 -13.06
CA SER A 115 -2.49 -14.06 -12.09
C SER A 115 -3.53 -15.16 -12.28
N SER A 116 -3.14 -16.42 -11.96
CA SER A 116 -4.09 -17.53 -11.84
C SER A 116 -4.85 -17.50 -10.50
N GLY A 117 -4.32 -16.78 -9.51
CA GLY A 117 -4.80 -16.80 -8.12
C GLY A 117 -4.36 -18.05 -7.32
N SER A 118 -3.69 -19.01 -7.94
CA SER A 118 -3.37 -20.32 -7.32
C SER A 118 -1.87 -20.63 -7.23
N ASP A 119 -1.05 -20.10 -8.17
CA ASP A 119 0.37 -20.47 -8.27
C ASP A 119 1.29 -19.41 -7.64
N ILE A 120 0.85 -18.83 -6.53
CA ILE A 120 1.57 -17.76 -5.84
C ILE A 120 2.73 -18.38 -5.05
N LYS A 121 3.95 -17.88 -5.28
CA LYS A 121 5.15 -18.34 -4.60
C LYS A 121 5.39 -17.56 -3.31
N ALA A 122 5.65 -18.25 -2.22
CA ALA A 122 6.00 -17.60 -0.97
C ALA A 122 7.29 -16.78 -1.10
N CYS A 123 7.26 -15.55 -0.58
CA CYS A 123 8.40 -14.64 -0.57
C CYS A 123 8.48 -13.91 0.76
N ASN A 124 9.64 -13.98 1.41
CA ASN A 124 9.92 -13.15 2.57
C ASN A 124 9.97 -11.66 2.17
N MET A 125 9.53 -10.80 3.07
CA MET A 125 9.50 -9.36 2.84
C MET A 125 9.89 -8.60 4.11
N GLU A 126 10.61 -7.49 3.93
CA GLU A 126 10.87 -6.51 4.97
C GLU A 126 10.39 -5.14 4.51
N THR A 127 9.69 -4.42 5.39
CA THR A 127 9.36 -3.02 5.12
C THR A 127 10.59 -2.15 5.33
N ASN A 128 10.77 -1.18 4.47
CA ASN A 128 11.87 -0.20 4.56
C ASN A 128 11.40 1.16 4.02
N GLU A 129 12.15 2.20 4.38
CA GLU A 129 11.97 3.52 3.80
C GLU A 129 12.09 3.45 2.26
N TYR A 130 11.44 4.38 1.59
CA TYR A 130 11.50 4.49 0.13
C TYR A 130 12.96 4.59 -0.37
N PRO A 131 13.34 3.81 -1.41
CA PRO A 131 12.51 3.01 -2.33
C PRO A 131 12.24 1.56 -1.91
N GLY A 132 12.38 1.21 -0.63
CA GLY A 132 12.06 -0.11 -0.09
C GLY A 132 10.57 -0.46 -0.16
N PHE A 133 10.21 -1.65 0.36
CA PHE A 133 8.80 -2.06 0.38
C PHE A 133 8.02 -1.23 1.42
N PRO A 134 6.91 -0.57 1.00
CA PRO A 134 6.20 0.35 1.88
C PRO A 134 5.42 -0.40 2.97
N THR A 135 5.53 0.07 4.22
CA THR A 135 4.74 -0.43 5.35
C THR A 135 3.22 -0.35 5.09
N ASP A 136 2.78 0.56 4.22
CA ASP A 136 1.37 0.73 3.85
C ASP A 136 0.79 -0.41 2.99
N LEU A 137 1.62 -1.28 2.44
CA LEU A 137 1.21 -2.50 1.73
C LEU A 137 1.51 -3.78 2.51
N GLN A 138 2.03 -3.68 3.74
CA GLN A 138 2.39 -4.82 4.58
C GLN A 138 1.21 -5.76 4.83
N ALA A 139 0.04 -5.23 5.22
CA ALA A 139 -1.15 -6.03 5.52
C ALA A 139 -1.68 -6.78 4.29
N GLN A 140 -1.71 -6.12 3.12
CA GLN A 140 -2.12 -6.71 1.85
C GLN A 140 -1.13 -7.80 1.42
N TRP A 141 0.18 -7.55 1.60
CA TRP A 141 1.21 -8.54 1.31
C TRP A 141 1.09 -9.77 2.21
N MET A 142 0.81 -9.57 3.49
CA MET A 142 0.60 -10.63 4.48
C MET A 142 -0.56 -11.55 4.09
N LEU A 143 -1.65 -10.97 3.62
CA LEU A 143 -2.76 -11.73 3.07
C LEU A 143 -2.33 -12.54 1.84
N LEU A 144 -1.63 -11.93 0.87
CA LEU A 144 -1.17 -12.62 -0.34
C LEU A 144 -0.29 -13.83 0.01
N MET A 145 0.58 -13.68 1.00
CA MET A 145 1.43 -14.77 1.47
C MET A 145 0.65 -15.89 2.17
N SER A 146 -0.49 -15.59 2.80
CA SER A 146 -1.38 -16.62 3.35
C SER A 146 -2.00 -17.52 2.27
N LEU A 147 -2.10 -17.02 1.04
CA LEU A 147 -2.59 -17.77 -0.12
C LEU A 147 -1.46 -18.42 -0.94
N SER A 148 -0.20 -18.14 -0.63
CA SER A 148 0.96 -18.61 -1.40
C SER A 148 1.32 -20.07 -1.08
N MET A 149 2.01 -20.72 -2.00
CA MET A 149 2.59 -22.04 -1.76
C MET A 149 3.84 -21.90 -0.89
N GLY A 150 3.80 -22.46 0.32
CA GLY A 150 4.87 -22.44 1.31
C GLY A 150 4.78 -21.31 2.32
N ASP A 151 5.69 -21.32 3.27
CA ASP A 151 5.73 -20.37 4.39
C ASP A 151 6.57 -19.15 4.05
N SER A 152 6.26 -18.04 4.69
CA SER A 152 7.00 -16.79 4.52
C SER A 152 7.10 -16.01 5.82
N THR A 153 8.04 -15.07 5.86
CA THR A 153 8.23 -14.14 6.98
C THR A 153 8.10 -12.71 6.50
N ILE A 154 7.43 -11.90 7.30
CA ILE A 154 7.36 -10.46 7.11
C ILE A 154 7.98 -9.79 8.32
N LYS A 155 8.96 -8.91 8.07
CA LYS A 155 9.55 -8.07 9.08
C LYS A 155 9.13 -6.63 8.90
N GLU A 156 8.53 -6.05 9.95
CA GLU A 156 8.12 -4.65 9.96
C GLU A 156 9.20 -3.77 10.60
N ASN A 157 9.88 -2.96 9.80
CA ASN A 157 10.97 -2.11 10.26
C ASN A 157 10.56 -0.62 10.42
N ILE A 158 9.39 -0.21 9.93
CA ILE A 158 8.95 1.19 9.91
C ILE A 158 7.96 1.49 11.04
N TYR A 159 6.92 0.66 11.16
CA TYR A 159 5.90 0.83 12.19
C TYR A 159 5.72 -0.47 12.97
N PHE A 160 6.54 -0.67 13.99
CA PHE A 160 6.70 -1.93 14.73
C PHE A 160 5.39 -2.57 15.24
N ASP A 161 4.39 -1.76 15.56
CA ASP A 161 3.10 -2.24 16.11
C ASP A 161 2.01 -2.43 15.04
N ARG A 162 2.34 -2.39 13.74
CA ARG A 162 1.36 -2.48 12.64
C ARG A 162 0.94 -3.93 12.36
N PHE A 163 0.31 -4.58 13.34
CA PHE A 163 -0.11 -5.97 13.24
C PHE A 163 -1.54 -6.23 13.73
N THR A 164 -2.31 -5.19 14.00
CA THR A 164 -3.70 -5.31 14.50
C THR A 164 -4.62 -6.12 13.58
N HIS A 165 -4.33 -6.15 12.28
CA HIS A 165 -5.07 -6.88 11.26
C HIS A 165 -4.86 -8.39 11.31
N ILE A 166 -3.82 -8.91 11.97
CA ILE A 166 -3.54 -10.35 12.06
C ILE A 166 -4.71 -11.11 12.68
N LEU A 167 -5.27 -10.60 13.78
CA LEU A 167 -6.39 -11.25 14.45
C LEU A 167 -7.61 -11.40 13.52
N GLU A 168 -7.88 -10.39 12.72
CA GLU A 168 -9.01 -10.40 11.79
C GLU A 168 -8.73 -11.26 10.54
N LEU A 169 -7.49 -11.27 10.02
CA LEU A 169 -7.09 -12.19 8.96
C LEU A 169 -7.15 -13.66 9.42
N ASN A 170 -6.72 -13.95 10.64
CA ASN A 170 -6.79 -15.30 11.20
C ASN A 170 -8.26 -15.76 11.39
N ARG A 171 -9.22 -14.85 11.62
CA ARG A 171 -10.65 -15.19 11.63
C ARG A 171 -11.16 -15.65 10.26
N LEU A 172 -10.56 -15.15 9.19
CA LEU A 172 -10.86 -15.57 7.82
C LEU A 172 -10.14 -16.87 7.39
N GLY A 173 -9.32 -17.45 8.29
CA GLY A 173 -8.62 -18.71 8.03
C GLY A 173 -7.14 -18.57 7.72
N CYS A 174 -6.56 -17.37 7.74
CA CYS A 174 -5.11 -17.23 7.70
C CYS A 174 -4.47 -17.90 8.93
N ASN A 175 -3.19 -18.27 8.81
CA ASN A 175 -2.41 -18.80 9.92
C ASN A 175 -1.13 -17.96 10.06
N ILE A 176 -1.27 -16.87 10.77
CA ILE A 176 -0.22 -15.86 10.96
C ILE A 176 0.12 -15.81 12.44
N HIS A 177 1.39 -16.01 12.74
CA HIS A 177 1.95 -15.93 14.09
C HIS A 177 2.90 -14.74 14.17
N LEU A 178 2.71 -13.89 15.18
CA LEU A 178 3.54 -12.71 15.42
C LEU A 178 4.57 -13.01 16.52
N ASP A 179 5.82 -12.71 16.23
CA ASP A 179 6.93 -12.71 17.18
C ASP A 179 7.66 -11.37 17.09
N GLU A 180 7.44 -10.50 18.08
CA GLU A 180 7.88 -9.09 18.08
C GLU A 180 7.45 -8.35 16.81
N ASN A 181 8.39 -7.95 15.94
CA ASN A 181 8.13 -7.29 14.66
C ASN A 181 8.24 -8.23 13.46
N HIS A 182 8.21 -9.55 13.69
CA HIS A 182 8.24 -10.59 12.68
C HIS A 182 6.92 -11.34 12.65
N ALA A 183 6.25 -11.36 11.52
CA ALA A 183 5.10 -12.22 11.29
C ALA A 183 5.52 -13.45 10.49
N VAL A 184 5.30 -14.63 11.03
CA VAL A 184 5.45 -15.92 10.33
C VAL A 184 4.09 -16.31 9.78
N ILE A 185 4.04 -16.55 8.47
CA ILE A 185 2.80 -16.84 7.74
C ILE A 185 2.93 -18.24 7.16
N SER A 186 2.01 -19.11 7.55
CA SER A 186 1.85 -20.40 6.88
C SER A 186 0.94 -20.21 5.67
N GLY A 187 1.47 -20.45 4.49
CA GLY A 187 0.74 -20.32 3.25
C GLY A 187 -0.24 -21.46 2.96
N ASP A 188 -0.73 -21.51 1.73
CA ASP A 188 -1.64 -22.56 1.21
C ASP A 188 -2.96 -22.66 2.01
N ARG A 189 -3.56 -21.49 2.32
CA ARG A 189 -4.79 -21.39 3.11
C ARG A 189 -6.01 -21.19 2.25
N ASN A 190 -7.05 -21.96 2.56
CA ASN A 190 -8.40 -21.70 2.07
C ASN A 190 -9.09 -20.75 3.05
N LEU A 191 -9.43 -19.56 2.59
CA LEU A 191 -10.11 -18.57 3.41
C LEU A 191 -11.62 -18.85 3.44
N VAL A 192 -12.23 -18.57 4.58
CA VAL A 192 -13.67 -18.77 4.81
C VAL A 192 -14.29 -17.44 5.28
N GLY A 193 -15.48 -17.14 4.77
CA GLY A 193 -16.21 -15.94 5.10
C GLY A 193 -16.50 -15.83 6.60
N ALA A 194 -16.28 -14.64 7.16
CA ALA A 194 -16.42 -14.36 8.59
C ALA A 194 -16.93 -12.93 8.85
N ASN A 195 -17.34 -12.68 10.10
CA ASN A 195 -17.58 -11.33 10.57
C ASN A 195 -16.26 -10.75 11.13
N VAL A 196 -15.74 -9.72 10.46
CA VAL A 196 -14.47 -9.07 10.81
C VAL A 196 -14.66 -7.58 10.99
N MET A 197 -13.68 -6.95 11.65
CA MET A 197 -13.72 -5.54 11.98
C MET A 197 -12.48 -4.83 11.43
N SER A 198 -12.70 -3.78 10.67
CA SER A 198 -11.64 -2.89 10.23
C SER A 198 -11.06 -2.10 11.42
N THR A 199 -9.74 -2.11 11.56
CA THR A 199 -9.01 -1.40 12.63
C THR A 199 -8.37 -0.10 12.13
N ASP A 200 -7.98 -0.06 10.87
CA ASP A 200 -7.35 1.09 10.20
C ASP A 200 -7.50 0.99 8.68
N ILE A 201 -6.97 1.98 7.94
CA ILE A 201 -7.07 2.06 6.47
C ILE A 201 -6.47 0.82 5.80
N ARG A 202 -5.28 0.38 6.22
CA ARG A 202 -4.50 -0.68 5.57
C ARG A 202 -5.03 -2.06 5.92
N ALA A 203 -5.41 -2.25 7.18
CA ALA A 203 -6.19 -3.42 7.62
C ALA A 203 -7.48 -3.56 6.81
N SER A 204 -8.23 -2.46 6.61
CA SER A 204 -9.45 -2.46 5.79
C SER A 204 -9.20 -2.98 4.38
N ALA A 205 -8.15 -2.49 3.72
CA ALA A 205 -7.82 -2.91 2.36
C ALA A 205 -7.47 -4.42 2.29
N ALA A 206 -6.66 -4.90 3.24
CA ALA A 206 -6.31 -6.32 3.33
C ALA A 206 -7.55 -7.20 3.59
N LEU A 207 -8.45 -6.79 4.49
CA LEU A 207 -9.68 -7.53 4.79
C LEU A 207 -10.66 -7.57 3.61
N ILE A 208 -10.73 -6.50 2.81
CA ILE A 208 -11.54 -6.50 1.57
C ILE A 208 -10.97 -7.52 0.58
N ILE A 209 -9.65 -7.53 0.36
CA ILE A 209 -9.03 -8.51 -0.54
C ILE A 209 -9.22 -9.94 -0.01
N ALA A 210 -9.03 -10.15 1.30
CA ALA A 210 -9.25 -11.45 1.94
C ALA A 210 -10.69 -11.94 1.76
N ALA A 211 -11.68 -11.04 1.91
CA ALA A 211 -13.09 -11.34 1.71
C ALA A 211 -13.41 -11.76 0.26
N LEU A 212 -12.72 -11.17 -0.73
CA LEU A 212 -12.88 -11.55 -2.14
C LEU A 212 -12.28 -12.92 -2.46
N CYS A 213 -11.34 -13.41 -1.65
CA CYS A 213 -10.71 -14.73 -1.79
C CYS A 213 -11.42 -15.80 -0.94
N ALA A 214 -12.28 -15.42 0.00
CA ALA A 214 -12.90 -16.33 0.96
C ALA A 214 -14.14 -17.03 0.41
N GLU A 215 -14.31 -18.31 0.74
CA GLU A 215 -15.56 -19.04 0.44
C GLU A 215 -16.70 -18.52 1.35
N GLY A 216 -17.88 -18.29 0.76
CA GLY A 216 -19.07 -17.80 1.48
C GLY A 216 -19.14 -16.29 1.55
N SER A 217 -19.64 -15.74 2.65
CA SER A 217 -19.87 -14.30 2.80
C SER A 217 -19.08 -13.72 3.96
N THR A 218 -18.42 -12.59 3.74
CA THR A 218 -17.72 -11.83 4.77
C THR A 218 -18.44 -10.51 5.06
N ASN A 219 -18.68 -10.23 6.33
CA ASN A 219 -19.16 -8.92 6.77
C ASN A 219 -18.01 -8.13 7.41
N ILE A 220 -17.70 -6.98 6.84
CA ILE A 220 -16.65 -6.10 7.38
C ILE A 220 -17.33 -4.90 8.05
N SER A 221 -17.14 -4.75 9.35
CA SER A 221 -17.62 -3.59 10.10
C SER A 221 -16.58 -2.46 10.17
N ARG A 222 -17.01 -1.25 10.59
CA ARG A 222 -16.18 -0.04 10.68
C ARG A 222 -15.50 0.36 9.37
N VAL A 223 -16.17 0.16 8.25
CA VAL A 223 -15.63 0.44 6.91
C VAL A 223 -15.31 1.93 6.64
N TYR A 224 -15.72 2.84 7.52
CA TYR A 224 -15.35 4.26 7.44
C TYR A 224 -13.82 4.49 7.48
N HIS A 225 -13.04 3.53 7.99
CA HIS A 225 -11.59 3.60 7.96
C HIS A 225 -11.05 3.59 6.52
N ILE A 226 -11.64 2.79 5.63
CA ILE A 226 -11.18 2.70 4.23
C ILE A 226 -11.42 4.01 3.46
N ASP A 227 -12.48 4.73 3.78
CA ASP A 227 -12.85 5.98 3.09
C ASP A 227 -11.82 7.11 3.28
N ARG A 228 -10.94 6.97 4.27
CA ARG A 228 -9.86 7.93 4.52
C ARG A 228 -8.71 7.84 3.52
N GLY A 229 -8.59 6.75 2.78
CA GLY A 229 -7.48 6.54 1.86
C GLY A 229 -7.87 5.90 0.52
N TYR A 230 -9.13 5.48 0.34
CA TYR A 230 -9.60 4.87 -0.90
C TYR A 230 -10.95 5.47 -1.31
N ASP A 231 -10.94 6.17 -2.42
CA ASP A 231 -12.17 6.75 -2.96
C ASP A 231 -13.04 5.66 -3.59
N ARG A 232 -14.16 5.33 -2.92
CA ARG A 232 -15.19 4.38 -3.36
C ARG A 232 -14.60 3.07 -3.91
N ILE A 233 -13.76 2.41 -3.10
CA ILE A 233 -13.06 1.18 -3.48
C ILE A 233 -14.04 0.10 -3.95
N GLU A 234 -15.22 -0.01 -3.34
CA GLU A 234 -16.27 -0.96 -3.71
C GLU A 234 -16.75 -0.75 -5.14
N GLU A 235 -16.91 0.49 -5.59
CA GLU A 235 -17.32 0.79 -6.96
C GLU A 235 -16.23 0.45 -7.98
N LYS A 236 -14.95 0.65 -7.62
CA LYS A 236 -13.81 0.29 -8.46
C LYS A 236 -13.70 -1.22 -8.59
N LEU A 237 -13.87 -1.95 -7.49
CA LEU A 237 -13.83 -3.42 -7.47
C LEU A 237 -15.02 -4.04 -8.22
N LEU A 238 -16.25 -3.50 -8.07
CA LEU A 238 -17.42 -3.92 -8.83
C LEU A 238 -17.20 -3.84 -10.36
N LYS A 239 -16.52 -2.77 -10.83
CA LYS A 239 -16.23 -2.58 -12.27
C LYS A 239 -15.29 -3.63 -12.85
N VAL A 240 -14.52 -4.30 -12.01
CA VAL A 240 -13.61 -5.40 -12.42
C VAL A 240 -14.13 -6.78 -12.04
N GLY A 241 -15.40 -6.88 -11.63
CA GLY A 241 -16.09 -8.15 -11.45
C GLY A 241 -16.16 -8.68 -10.00
N ALA A 242 -15.77 -7.89 -9.01
CA ALA A 242 -15.93 -8.29 -7.61
C ALA A 242 -17.41 -8.28 -7.18
N GLU A 243 -17.80 -9.21 -6.32
CA GLU A 243 -19.11 -9.21 -5.67
C GLU A 243 -18.99 -8.54 -4.30
N ILE A 244 -19.27 -7.26 -4.24
CA ILE A 244 -19.16 -6.46 -3.03
C ILE A 244 -20.35 -5.51 -2.89
N ILE A 245 -20.89 -5.37 -1.68
CA ILE A 245 -22.03 -4.50 -1.38
C ILE A 245 -21.70 -3.66 -0.15
N ARG A 246 -21.83 -2.34 -0.28
CA ARG A 246 -21.75 -1.43 0.86
C ARG A 246 -23.14 -1.24 1.46
N LYS A 247 -23.27 -1.62 2.75
CA LYS A 247 -24.49 -1.37 3.54
C LYS A 247 -24.32 -0.04 4.30
N LYS A 248 -25.40 0.75 4.33
CA LYS A 248 -25.46 2.00 5.10
C LYS A 248 -25.69 1.70 6.58
#